data_6fd527faf4245e1e640be748fdb4afc1
#
_entry.id   6fd527faf4245e1e640be748fdb4afc1
#
_cell.length_a   1.000
_cell.length_b   1.000
_cell.length_c   1.000
_cell.angle_alpha   90.00
_cell.angle_beta   90.00
_cell.angle_gamma   90.00
#
_symmetry.space_group_name_H-M   'P 1'
#
loop_
_entity.id
_entity.type
_entity.pdbx_description
1 polymer ?
#
loop_
_entity_poly.entity_id
_entity_poly.type
_entity_poly.pdbx_seq_one_letter_code
_entity_poly.pdbx_strand_id
1 'polypeptide(L)'
;MISLHNFKRQHNAINEELSFLETEIQKEKVLIDISDIIFHIGKLTALLRIHLLEENTNLYPELLSSQDEGVRSLANQFIMEMGELINEYTIFKCTYSEKRINEKMDDFLKDAEQVLKAMKARFTKEENELYHVLTAVA
;
A
#
# COMPACT_ATOMS: atom_id res chain seq x y z
N MET A 1 -9.20 -14.45 -15.26
CA MET A 1 -8.92 -15.42 -14.18
C MET A 1 -8.14 -14.75 -13.05
N ILE A 2 -8.60 -14.87 -11.84
CA ILE A 2 -7.93 -14.27 -10.68
C ILE A 2 -6.76 -15.16 -10.25
N SER A 3 -5.56 -14.58 -10.15
CA SER A 3 -4.38 -15.28 -9.64
C SER A 3 -4.06 -14.82 -8.23
N LEU A 4 -4.55 -15.53 -7.24
CA LEU A 4 -4.27 -15.24 -5.83
C LEU A 4 -2.77 -15.29 -5.53
N HIS A 5 -2.04 -16.22 -6.18
CA HIS A 5 -0.60 -16.33 -6.04
C HIS A 5 0.12 -15.04 -6.45
N ASN A 6 -0.29 -14.43 -7.57
CA ASN A 6 0.30 -13.18 -8.04
C ASN A 6 0.02 -12.02 -7.06
N PHE A 7 -1.20 -11.93 -6.54
CA PHE A 7 -1.55 -10.90 -5.58
C PHE A 7 -0.73 -11.03 -4.30
N LYS A 8 -0.54 -12.25 -3.79
CA LYS A 8 0.28 -12.50 -2.60
C LYS A 8 1.74 -12.17 -2.84
N ARG A 9 2.27 -12.51 -4.01
CA ARG A 9 3.64 -12.17 -4.38
C ARG A 9 3.85 -10.67 -4.43
N GLN A 10 2.90 -9.93 -5.00
CA GLN A 10 2.94 -8.47 -5.05
C GLN A 10 2.86 -7.86 -3.65
N HIS A 11 2.00 -8.40 -2.79
CA HIS A 11 1.92 -7.97 -1.39
C HIS A 11 3.23 -8.19 -0.65
N ASN A 12 3.90 -9.33 -0.86
CA ASN A 12 5.18 -9.59 -0.23
C ASN A 12 6.24 -8.57 -0.66
N ALA A 13 6.29 -8.23 -1.94
CA ALA A 13 7.22 -7.22 -2.44
C ALA A 13 6.93 -5.84 -1.85
N ILE A 14 5.66 -5.46 -1.76
CA ILE A 14 5.23 -4.21 -1.12
C ILE A 14 5.61 -4.20 0.36
N ASN A 15 5.35 -5.29 1.08
CA ASN A 15 5.67 -5.40 2.50
C ASN A 15 7.17 -5.32 2.77
N GLU A 16 8.01 -5.83 1.89
CA GLU A 16 9.47 -5.68 2.00
C GLU A 16 9.87 -4.21 1.97
N GLU A 17 9.29 -3.44 1.05
CA GLU A 17 9.58 -2.01 0.95
C GLU A 17 9.03 -1.23 2.16
N LEU A 18 7.82 -1.57 2.61
CA LEU A 18 7.26 -0.95 3.82
C LEU A 18 8.12 -1.23 5.04
N SER A 19 8.60 -2.46 5.19
CA SER A 19 9.46 -2.85 6.31
C SER A 19 10.80 -2.13 6.26
N PHE A 20 11.40 -2.00 5.08
CA PHE A 20 12.64 -1.24 4.91
C PHE A 20 12.45 0.22 5.37
N LEU A 21 11.40 0.87 4.89
CA LEU A 21 11.11 2.26 5.22
C LEU A 21 10.81 2.44 6.71
N GLU A 22 10.03 1.53 7.30
CA GLU A 22 9.74 1.57 8.74
C GLU A 22 11.02 1.47 9.58
N THR A 23 11.92 0.58 9.20
CA THR A 23 13.20 0.43 9.89
C THR A 23 14.05 1.67 9.75
N GLU A 24 14.11 2.24 8.54
CA GLU A 24 14.93 3.40 8.26
C GLU A 24 14.48 4.65 9.05
N ILE A 25 13.17 4.90 9.12
CA ILE A 25 12.65 6.07 9.83
C ILE A 25 12.77 5.96 11.37
N GLN A 26 13.06 4.77 11.89
CA GLN A 26 13.24 4.55 13.33
C GLN A 26 14.69 4.72 13.78
N LYS A 27 15.62 4.88 12.86
CA LYS A 27 17.03 5.14 13.19
C LYS A 27 17.19 6.51 13.84
N GLU A 28 18.32 6.70 14.54
CA GLU A 28 18.70 8.04 14.98
C GLU A 28 18.80 8.96 13.75
N LYS A 29 18.34 10.18 13.89
CA LYS A 29 18.24 11.14 12.77
C LYS A 29 19.54 11.26 11.97
N VAL A 30 20.66 11.30 12.67
CA VAL A 30 21.99 11.43 12.03
C VAL A 30 22.36 10.22 11.18
N LEU A 31 21.73 9.07 11.43
CA LEU A 31 21.99 7.83 10.70
C LEU A 31 21.02 7.59 9.55
N ILE A 32 19.98 8.42 9.41
CA ILE A 32 18.97 8.25 8.36
C ILE A 32 19.57 8.65 7.01
N ASP A 33 19.50 7.73 6.05
CA ASP A 33 19.91 7.97 4.67
C ASP A 33 18.73 8.43 3.84
N ILE A 34 18.63 9.73 3.61
CA ILE A 34 17.50 10.33 2.88
C ILE A 34 17.47 9.87 1.43
N SER A 35 18.61 9.70 0.79
CA SER A 35 18.67 9.21 -0.59
C SER A 35 18.09 7.81 -0.71
N ASP A 36 18.39 6.93 0.24
CA ASP A 36 17.82 5.58 0.29
C ASP A 36 16.31 5.62 0.51
N ILE A 37 15.84 6.49 1.39
CA ILE A 37 14.40 6.67 1.63
C ILE A 37 13.70 7.07 0.33
N ILE A 38 14.22 8.06 -0.38
CA ILE A 38 13.63 8.53 -1.64
C ILE A 38 13.62 7.41 -2.68
N PHE A 39 14.72 6.67 -2.79
CA PHE A 39 14.81 5.53 -3.70
C PHE A 39 13.73 4.47 -3.40
N HIS A 40 13.58 4.09 -2.14
CA HIS A 40 12.62 3.07 -1.75
C HIS A 40 11.17 3.55 -1.80
N ILE A 41 10.90 4.83 -1.59
CA ILE A 41 9.57 5.40 -1.85
C ILE A 41 9.23 5.29 -3.34
N GLY A 42 10.18 5.57 -4.22
CA GLY A 42 10.00 5.39 -5.66
C GLY A 42 9.71 3.95 -6.05
N LYS A 43 10.45 3.02 -5.44
CA LYS A 43 10.26 1.59 -5.68
C LYS A 43 8.89 1.12 -5.16
N LEU A 44 8.50 1.56 -3.98
CA LEU A 44 7.17 1.28 -3.42
C LEU A 44 6.06 1.82 -4.34
N THR A 45 6.23 3.04 -4.84
CA THR A 45 5.26 3.65 -5.76
C THR A 45 5.06 2.80 -7.01
N ALA A 46 6.14 2.29 -7.60
CA ALA A 46 6.07 1.44 -8.79
C ALA A 46 5.34 0.12 -8.49
N LEU A 47 5.66 -0.51 -7.36
CA LEU A 47 5.02 -1.76 -6.95
C LEU A 47 3.52 -1.57 -6.68
N LEU A 48 3.16 -0.47 -6.01
CA LEU A 48 1.75 -0.13 -5.75
C LEU A 48 0.98 0.07 -7.05
N ARG A 49 1.57 0.76 -8.02
CA ARG A 49 0.92 1.02 -9.30
C ARG A 49 0.60 -0.28 -10.04
N ILE A 50 1.56 -1.21 -10.09
CA ILE A 50 1.38 -2.51 -10.73
C ILE A 50 0.28 -3.30 -10.02
N HIS A 51 0.34 -3.36 -8.70
CA HIS A 51 -0.62 -4.11 -7.89
C HIS A 51 -2.04 -3.57 -8.05
N LEU A 52 -2.22 -2.25 -7.96
CA LEU A 52 -3.52 -1.63 -8.09
C LEU A 52 -4.11 -1.80 -9.49
N LEU A 53 -3.27 -1.71 -10.52
CA LEU A 53 -3.71 -1.93 -11.89
C LEU A 53 -4.24 -3.36 -12.06
N GLU A 54 -3.55 -4.33 -11.50
CA GLU A 54 -3.98 -5.73 -11.58
C GLU A 54 -5.27 -5.97 -10.82
N GLU A 55 -5.42 -5.40 -9.62
CA GLU A 55 -6.66 -5.49 -8.85
C GLU A 55 -7.83 -4.85 -9.61
N ASN A 56 -7.63 -3.67 -10.16
CA ASN A 56 -8.68 -2.95 -10.89
C ASN A 56 -9.08 -3.64 -12.19
N THR A 57 -8.17 -4.38 -12.79
CA THR A 57 -8.41 -5.08 -14.05
C THR A 57 -8.99 -6.48 -13.83
N ASN A 58 -8.46 -7.23 -12.86
CA ASN A 58 -8.71 -8.67 -12.76
C ASN A 58 -9.41 -9.10 -11.46
N LEU A 59 -9.42 -8.28 -10.43
CA LEU A 59 -10.00 -8.68 -9.14
C LEU A 59 -11.36 -8.03 -8.89
N TYR A 60 -11.40 -6.72 -8.80
CA TYR A 60 -12.62 -6.01 -8.42
C TYR A 60 -13.78 -6.20 -9.40
N PRO A 61 -13.58 -6.22 -10.73
CA PRO A 61 -14.67 -6.50 -11.65
C PRO A 61 -15.35 -7.85 -11.41
N GLU A 62 -14.58 -8.89 -11.08
CA GLU A 62 -15.14 -10.20 -10.76
C GLU A 62 -15.91 -10.18 -9.45
N LEU A 63 -15.37 -9.55 -8.41
CA LEU A 63 -16.04 -9.46 -7.13
C LEU A 63 -17.34 -8.65 -7.22
N LEU A 64 -17.35 -7.58 -8.00
CA LEU A 64 -18.53 -6.75 -8.23
C LEU A 64 -19.60 -7.46 -9.07
N SER A 65 -19.22 -8.49 -9.82
CA SER A 65 -20.14 -9.32 -10.60
C SER A 65 -20.72 -10.47 -9.79
N SER A 66 -20.29 -10.67 -8.56
CA SER A 66 -20.78 -11.75 -7.71
C SER A 66 -22.28 -11.61 -7.45
N GLN A 67 -22.99 -12.74 -7.36
CA GLN A 67 -24.38 -12.76 -6.97
C GLN A 67 -24.56 -12.55 -5.46
N ASP A 68 -23.50 -12.75 -4.69
CA ASP A 68 -23.50 -12.53 -3.25
C ASP A 68 -23.35 -11.03 -2.96
N GLU A 69 -24.40 -10.45 -2.35
CA GLU A 69 -24.41 -9.03 -1.99
C GLU A 69 -23.30 -8.68 -1.00
N GLY A 70 -22.98 -9.57 -0.07
CA GLY A 70 -21.89 -9.37 0.89
C GLY A 70 -20.54 -9.24 0.20
N VAL A 71 -20.28 -10.02 -0.84
CA VAL A 71 -19.05 -9.97 -1.63
C VAL A 71 -18.97 -8.63 -2.37
N ARG A 72 -20.05 -8.20 -3.02
CA ARG A 72 -20.08 -6.92 -3.73
C ARG A 72 -19.86 -5.75 -2.78
N SER A 73 -20.50 -5.79 -1.61
CA SER A 73 -20.37 -4.74 -0.59
C SER A 73 -18.93 -4.65 -0.07
N LEU A 74 -18.31 -5.79 0.20
CA LEU A 74 -16.93 -5.85 0.64
C LEU A 74 -15.98 -5.27 -0.41
N ALA A 75 -16.18 -5.66 -1.68
CA ALA A 75 -15.37 -5.14 -2.79
C ALA A 75 -15.49 -3.62 -2.90
N ASN A 76 -16.70 -3.07 -2.83
CA ASN A 76 -16.93 -1.63 -2.87
C ASN A 76 -16.24 -0.91 -1.71
N GLN A 77 -16.28 -1.49 -0.53
CA GLN A 77 -15.62 -0.94 0.65
C GLN A 77 -14.11 -0.86 0.44
N PHE A 78 -13.49 -1.94 -0.05
CA PHE A 78 -12.05 -1.98 -0.32
C PHE A 78 -11.63 -0.99 -1.41
N ILE A 79 -12.42 -0.88 -2.47
CA ILE A 79 -12.15 0.08 -3.56
C ILE A 79 -12.10 1.51 -2.98
N MET A 80 -13.09 1.87 -2.19
CA MET A 80 -13.19 3.21 -1.62
C MET A 80 -12.06 3.50 -0.63
N GLU A 81 -11.81 2.59 0.31
CA GLU A 81 -10.78 2.78 1.33
C GLU A 81 -9.37 2.76 0.75
N MET A 82 -9.12 1.91 -0.25
CA MET A 82 -7.83 1.88 -0.93
C MET A 82 -7.61 3.18 -1.72
N GLY A 83 -8.66 3.70 -2.36
CA GLY A 83 -8.59 4.98 -3.06
C GLY A 83 -8.20 6.13 -2.14
N GLU A 84 -8.78 6.18 -0.94
CA GLU A 84 -8.45 7.18 0.07
C GLU A 84 -6.99 7.04 0.53
N LEU A 85 -6.54 5.82 0.80
CA LEU A 85 -5.19 5.55 1.24
C LEU A 85 -4.16 5.95 0.19
N ILE A 86 -4.40 5.61 -1.08
CA ILE A 86 -3.50 5.96 -2.18
C ILE A 86 -3.44 7.48 -2.38
N ASN A 87 -4.56 8.17 -2.18
CA ASN A 87 -4.59 9.62 -2.23
C ASN A 87 -3.71 10.23 -1.12
N GLU A 88 -3.83 9.72 0.10
CA GLU A 88 -3.00 10.16 1.24
C GLU A 88 -1.52 9.90 0.98
N TYR A 89 -1.18 8.71 0.45
CA TYR A 89 0.19 8.37 0.10
C TYR A 89 0.74 9.30 -0.98
N THR A 90 -0.07 9.63 -1.98
CA THR A 90 0.33 10.53 -3.07
C THR A 90 0.62 11.93 -2.54
N ILE A 91 -0.23 12.44 -1.65
CA ILE A 91 -0.01 13.74 -1.00
C ILE A 91 1.29 13.72 -0.20
N PHE A 92 1.49 12.68 0.60
CA PHE A 92 2.72 12.49 1.38
C PHE A 92 3.96 12.50 0.48
N LYS A 93 3.96 11.68 -0.54
CA LYS A 93 5.09 11.56 -1.48
C LYS A 93 5.40 12.90 -2.18
N CYS A 94 4.36 13.63 -2.59
CA CYS A 94 4.53 14.91 -3.27
C CYS A 94 4.95 16.04 -2.32
N THR A 95 4.61 15.92 -1.04
CA THR A 95 4.98 16.91 -0.01
C THR A 95 6.46 16.84 0.33
N TYR A 96 7.04 15.64 0.36
CA TYR A 96 8.39 15.41 0.86
C TYR A 96 9.38 15.06 -0.24
N SER A 97 9.98 16.11 -0.85
CA SER A 97 11.18 15.98 -1.66
C SER A 97 12.39 15.73 -0.73
N GLU A 98 13.53 15.35 -1.30
CA GLU A 98 14.76 15.21 -0.52
C GLU A 98 15.08 16.48 0.26
N LYS A 99 14.96 17.64 -0.38
CA LYS A 99 15.19 18.94 0.25
C LYS A 99 14.22 19.17 1.42
N ARG A 100 12.93 18.87 1.21
CA ARG A 100 11.92 19.08 2.24
C ARG A 100 12.13 18.16 3.44
N ILE A 101 12.55 16.91 3.21
CA ILE A 101 12.88 15.98 4.29
C ILE A 101 14.02 16.56 5.13
N ASN A 102 15.07 17.07 4.49
CA ASN A 102 16.19 17.70 5.20
C ASN A 102 15.75 18.90 6.05
N GLU A 103 14.84 19.72 5.53
CA GLU A 103 14.38 20.92 6.21
C GLU A 103 13.37 20.62 7.32
N LYS A 104 12.56 19.56 7.16
CA LYS A 104 11.43 19.23 8.03
C LYS A 104 11.47 17.76 8.44
N MET A 105 12.61 17.30 8.93
CA MET A 105 12.80 15.87 9.28
C MET A 105 11.77 15.38 10.30
N ASP A 106 11.47 16.13 11.34
CA ASP A 106 10.52 15.70 12.36
C ASP A 106 9.11 15.54 11.80
N ASP A 107 8.67 16.46 10.95
CA ASP A 107 7.36 16.38 10.29
C ASP A 107 7.32 15.18 9.35
N PHE A 108 8.40 14.96 8.58
CA PHE A 108 8.51 13.81 7.69
C PHE A 108 8.40 12.50 8.44
N LEU A 109 9.14 12.35 9.53
CA LEU A 109 9.16 11.10 10.30
C LEU A 109 7.77 10.78 10.87
N LYS A 110 7.07 11.79 11.36
CA LYS A 110 5.72 11.64 11.89
C LYS A 110 4.73 11.23 10.80
N ASP A 111 4.75 11.93 9.67
CA ASP A 111 3.85 11.65 8.56
C ASP A 111 4.15 10.31 7.90
N ALA A 112 5.42 9.97 7.76
CA ALA A 112 5.85 8.68 7.22
C ALA A 112 5.37 7.52 8.08
N GLU A 113 5.52 7.62 9.40
CA GLU A 113 5.05 6.59 10.33
C GLU A 113 3.55 6.34 10.15
N GLN A 114 2.75 7.40 10.06
CA GLN A 114 1.30 7.29 9.90
C GLN A 114 0.92 6.63 8.57
N VAL A 115 1.52 7.07 7.48
CA VAL A 115 1.21 6.55 6.13
C VAL A 115 1.63 5.09 5.98
N LEU A 116 2.84 4.74 6.41
CA LEU A 116 3.36 3.38 6.30
C LEU A 116 2.54 2.41 7.15
N LYS A 117 2.17 2.82 8.35
CA LYS A 117 1.33 2.01 9.24
C LYS A 117 -0.06 1.78 8.66
N ALA A 118 -0.67 2.81 8.09
CA ALA A 118 -1.98 2.70 7.44
C ALA A 118 -1.93 1.77 6.24
N MET A 119 -0.88 1.84 5.43
CA MET A 119 -0.69 0.94 4.29
C MET A 119 -0.56 -0.51 4.72
N LYS A 120 0.29 -0.76 5.71
CA LYS A 120 0.51 -2.11 6.21
C LYS A 120 -0.78 -2.72 6.76
N ALA A 121 -1.55 -1.94 7.51
CA ALA A 121 -2.84 -2.38 8.03
C ALA A 121 -3.83 -2.70 6.92
N ARG A 122 -3.85 -1.90 5.85
CA ARG A 122 -4.76 -2.10 4.71
C ARG A 122 -4.43 -3.36 3.95
N PHE A 123 -3.15 -3.61 3.65
CA PHE A 123 -2.75 -4.81 2.93
C PHE A 123 -2.96 -6.08 3.76
N THR A 124 -2.76 -6.02 5.08
CA THR A 124 -3.07 -7.13 5.98
C THR A 124 -4.57 -7.43 5.96
N LYS A 125 -5.41 -6.41 6.02
CA LYS A 125 -6.87 -6.55 5.97
C LYS A 125 -7.31 -7.13 4.62
N GLU A 126 -6.70 -6.71 3.53
CA GLU A 126 -6.99 -7.23 2.19
C GLU A 126 -6.71 -8.73 2.11
N GLU A 127 -5.59 -9.19 2.64
CA GLU A 127 -5.27 -10.62 2.68
C GLU A 127 -6.26 -11.40 3.55
N ASN A 128 -6.59 -10.89 4.72
CA ASN A 128 -7.43 -11.60 5.69
C ASN A 128 -8.91 -11.61 5.31
N GLU A 129 -9.41 -10.56 4.68
CA GLU A 129 -10.83 -10.42 4.39
C GLU A 129 -11.15 -10.62 2.92
N LEU A 130 -10.43 -9.92 2.01
CA LEU A 130 -10.75 -9.95 0.59
C LEU A 130 -10.26 -11.22 -0.10
N TYR A 131 -9.01 -11.58 0.11
CA TYR A 131 -8.44 -12.78 -0.49
C TYR A 131 -9.04 -14.06 0.10
N HIS A 132 -9.47 -14.01 1.35
CA HIS A 132 -10.18 -15.14 1.97
C HIS A 132 -11.49 -15.41 1.24
N VAL A 133 -12.22 -14.37 0.86
CA VAL A 133 -13.46 -14.50 0.08
C VAL A 133 -13.19 -15.13 -1.28
N LEU A 134 -12.07 -14.81 -1.92
CA LEU A 134 -11.69 -15.41 -3.20
C LEU A 134 -11.51 -16.92 -3.11
N THR A 135 -10.93 -17.42 -2.04
CA THR A 135 -10.74 -18.86 -1.85
C THR A 135 -12.07 -19.58 -1.62
N ALA A 136 -13.09 -18.87 -1.13
CA ALA A 136 -14.41 -19.44 -0.88
C ALA A 136 -15.31 -19.45 -2.12
N VAL A 137 -15.09 -18.54 -3.08
CA VAL A 137 -15.93 -18.39 -4.29
C VAL A 137 -15.26 -18.87 -5.57
N ALA A 138 -13.97 -19.18 -5.51
CA ALA A 138 -13.21 -19.62 -6.68
C ALA A 138 -13.45 -21.10 -7.02
#